data_8a460999d2fe5bc012595e0183448332
#
_entry.id   8a460999d2fe5bc012595e0183448332
#
_cell.length_a   1.000
_cell.length_b   1.000
_cell.length_c   1.000
_cell.angle_alpha   90.00
_cell.angle_beta   90.00
_cell.angle_gamma   90.00
#
_symmetry.space_group_name_H-M   'P 1'
#
loop_
_entity.id
_entity.type
_entity.pdbx_description
1 polymer ?
#
loop_
_entity_poly.entity_id
_entity_poly.type
_entity_poly.pdbx_seq_one_letter_code
_entity_poly.pdbx_strand_id
1 'polypeptide(L)'
;MGKAYCFYQNYREVRLLVIHCSATRYDRDFPVEAIRSSHKARGFADIGYHFYITRDGVLHRCRPVNQIGAHAAGWNDKSIGICYEGGLDEQGRPADTRTYAQRCTLMDLLRQLRRDYPEVRILGHYQLSPYIKKACPCFDAREEYREL
;
A
#
# COMPACT_ATOMS: atom_id res chain seq x y z
N MET A 1 23.78 10.78 22.23
CA MET A 1 24.32 9.47 21.82
C MET A 1 23.31 8.35 22.03
N GLY A 2 22.72 8.19 23.21
CA GLY A 2 21.75 7.13 23.48
C GLY A 2 20.48 7.19 22.63
N LYS A 3 20.00 8.39 22.28
CA LYS A 3 18.81 8.55 21.46
C LYS A 3 19.03 8.08 20.02
N ALA A 4 20.17 8.39 19.43
CA ALA A 4 20.48 7.93 18.08
C ALA A 4 20.56 6.40 18.01
N TYR A 5 21.06 5.79 19.07
CA TYR A 5 21.15 4.34 19.15
C TYR A 5 19.80 3.65 19.17
N CYS A 6 18.81 4.25 19.84
CA CYS A 6 17.46 3.71 19.89
C CYS A 6 16.77 3.70 18.50
N PHE A 7 17.09 4.67 17.64
CA PHE A 7 16.55 4.68 16.28
C PHE A 7 17.02 3.49 15.45
N TYR A 8 18.28 3.10 15.59
CA TYR A 8 18.81 1.98 14.82
C TYR A 8 18.20 0.65 15.21
N GLN A 9 17.74 0.50 16.44
CA GLN A 9 17.12 -0.74 16.91
C GLN A 9 15.75 -0.98 16.26
N ASN A 10 15.07 0.10 15.84
CA ASN A 10 13.75 0.01 15.21
C ASN A 10 13.81 0.13 13.69
N TYR A 11 15.01 0.26 13.13
CA TYR A 11 15.20 0.39 11.70
C TYR A 11 15.11 -0.98 11.03
N ARG A 12 14.28 -1.07 9.99
CA ARG A 12 14.27 -2.21 9.09
C ARG A 12 14.60 -1.75 7.68
N GLU A 13 15.20 -2.63 6.90
CA GLU A 13 15.55 -2.33 5.52
C GLU A 13 14.29 -2.36 4.65
N VAL A 14 14.03 -1.24 3.98
CA VAL A 14 12.91 -1.12 3.04
C VAL A 14 13.48 -0.96 1.64
N ARG A 15 13.13 -1.87 0.75
CA ARG A 15 13.58 -1.87 -0.65
C ARG A 15 12.44 -1.65 -1.64
N LEU A 16 11.20 -1.87 -1.21
CA LEU A 16 10.04 -1.85 -2.09
C LEU A 16 8.91 -1.04 -1.48
N LEU A 17 8.27 -0.24 -2.31
CA LEU A 17 6.95 0.33 -2.02
C LEU A 17 5.97 -0.43 -2.90
N VAL A 18 5.08 -1.19 -2.28
CA VAL A 18 4.14 -2.05 -3.00
C VAL A 18 2.74 -1.44 -2.93
N ILE A 19 2.18 -1.14 -4.08
CA ILE A 19 0.86 -0.52 -4.18
C ILE A 19 -0.18 -1.60 -4.39
N HIS A 20 -1.27 -1.52 -3.62
CA HIS A 20 -2.42 -2.40 -3.65
C HIS A 20 -3.70 -1.62 -3.85
N CYS A 21 -4.78 -2.32 -4.17
CA CYS A 21 -6.14 -1.81 -4.05
C CYS A 21 -6.91 -2.70 -3.06
N SER A 22 -8.00 -2.18 -2.51
CA SER A 22 -8.83 -2.96 -1.60
C SER A 22 -9.61 -4.05 -2.33
N ALA A 23 -9.65 -4.00 -3.66
CA ALA A 23 -10.44 -4.89 -4.50
C ALA A 23 -11.93 -4.83 -4.12
N THR A 24 -12.43 -3.60 -3.99
CA THR A 24 -13.83 -3.31 -3.68
C THR A 24 -14.40 -2.40 -4.76
N ARG A 25 -15.72 -2.40 -4.92
CA ARG A 25 -16.38 -1.58 -5.92
C ARG A 25 -16.20 -0.10 -5.60
N TYR A 26 -15.88 0.69 -6.63
CA TYR A 26 -15.61 2.13 -6.47
C TYR A 26 -16.83 2.92 -5.99
N ASP A 27 -18.04 2.38 -6.18
CA ASP A 27 -19.30 3.03 -5.83
C ASP A 27 -19.82 2.64 -4.44
N ARG A 28 -19.03 1.94 -3.65
CA ARG A 28 -19.37 1.53 -2.28
C ARG A 28 -18.24 1.94 -1.34
N ASP A 29 -18.62 2.38 -0.15
CA ASP A 29 -17.64 2.75 0.85
C ASP A 29 -16.97 1.52 1.46
N PHE A 30 -15.65 1.60 1.62
CA PHE A 30 -14.89 0.57 2.31
C PHE A 30 -13.92 1.27 3.26
N PRO A 31 -14.41 1.76 4.41
CA PRO A 31 -13.61 2.55 5.34
C PRO A 31 -12.53 1.72 6.04
N VAL A 32 -11.61 2.41 6.71
CA VAL A 32 -10.50 1.78 7.45
C VAL A 32 -10.98 0.64 8.35
N GLU A 33 -12.11 0.84 9.04
CA GLU A 33 -12.63 -0.17 9.95
C GLU A 33 -13.09 -1.44 9.22
N ALA A 34 -13.54 -1.31 7.98
CA ALA A 34 -13.92 -2.47 7.16
C ALA A 34 -12.68 -3.29 6.79
N ILE A 35 -11.57 -2.62 6.44
CA ILE A 35 -10.29 -3.32 6.20
C ILE A 35 -9.81 -4.00 7.47
N ARG A 36 -9.88 -3.29 8.61
CA ARG A 36 -9.46 -3.85 9.89
C ARG A 36 -10.24 -5.12 10.21
N SER A 37 -11.56 -5.07 10.08
CA SER A 37 -12.43 -6.23 10.32
C SER A 37 -12.10 -7.39 9.39
N SER A 38 -11.89 -7.10 8.09
CA SER A 38 -11.55 -8.11 7.09
C SER A 38 -10.22 -8.79 7.41
N HIS A 39 -9.18 -8.01 7.75
CA HIS A 39 -7.87 -8.56 8.06
C HIS A 39 -7.87 -9.35 9.37
N LYS A 40 -8.58 -8.87 10.39
CA LYS A 40 -8.71 -9.62 11.66
C LYS A 40 -9.47 -10.93 11.45
N ALA A 41 -10.49 -10.94 10.61
CA ALA A 41 -11.22 -12.17 10.27
C ALA A 41 -10.33 -13.18 9.56
N ARG A 42 -9.27 -12.74 8.87
CA ARG A 42 -8.28 -13.59 8.23
C ARG A 42 -7.15 -14.02 9.18
N GLY A 43 -7.22 -13.62 10.44
CA GLY A 43 -6.24 -13.99 11.45
C GLY A 43 -5.11 -12.97 11.66
N PHE A 44 -5.18 -11.81 11.02
CA PHE A 44 -4.17 -10.76 11.22
C PHE A 44 -4.40 -10.06 12.56
N ALA A 45 -3.31 -9.63 13.20
CA ALA A 45 -3.40 -8.87 14.45
C ALA A 45 -4.04 -7.50 14.23
N ASP A 46 -3.79 -6.89 13.06
CA ASP A 46 -4.35 -5.61 12.64
C ASP A 46 -4.23 -5.51 11.12
N ILE A 47 -4.57 -4.34 10.55
CA ILE A 47 -4.46 -4.08 9.10
C ILE A 47 -3.03 -4.39 8.66
N GLY A 48 -2.91 -5.13 7.54
CA GLY A 48 -1.61 -5.54 7.02
C GLY A 48 -0.88 -4.47 6.21
N TYR A 49 -1.59 -3.43 5.74
CA TYR A 49 -0.99 -2.31 5.02
C TYR A 49 -0.43 -1.28 6.00
N HIS A 50 0.57 -0.52 5.57
CA HIS A 50 1.09 0.60 6.34
C HIS A 50 0.26 1.86 6.11
N PHE A 51 -0.31 2.02 4.91
CA PHE A 51 -1.12 3.18 4.53
C PHE A 51 -2.35 2.74 3.76
N TYR A 52 -3.45 3.44 3.98
CA TYR A 52 -4.69 3.24 3.24
C TYR A 52 -5.23 4.60 2.82
N ILE A 53 -5.59 4.75 1.54
CA ILE A 53 -6.09 6.01 0.98
C ILE A 53 -7.54 5.80 0.57
N THR A 54 -8.47 6.46 1.26
CA THR A 54 -9.89 6.37 0.95
C THR A 54 -10.24 7.20 -0.29
N ARG A 55 -11.43 7.00 -0.85
CA ARG A 55 -11.82 7.63 -2.13
C ARG A 55 -11.77 9.16 -2.10
N ASP A 56 -11.99 9.76 -0.94
CA ASP A 56 -11.88 11.20 -0.74
C ASP A 56 -10.43 11.71 -0.69
N GLY A 57 -9.46 10.82 -0.83
CA GLY A 57 -8.04 11.16 -0.80
C GLY A 57 -7.44 11.27 0.60
N VAL A 58 -8.18 10.89 1.63
CA VAL A 58 -7.64 10.94 3.00
C VAL A 58 -6.66 9.80 3.21
N LEU A 59 -5.48 10.15 3.71
CA LEU A 59 -4.43 9.20 4.06
C LEU A 59 -4.64 8.69 5.48
N HIS A 60 -4.78 7.38 5.61
CA HIS A 60 -4.90 6.73 6.91
C HIS A 60 -3.62 5.96 7.20
N ARG A 61 -2.96 6.28 8.31
CA ARG A 61 -1.78 5.56 8.77
C ARG A 61 -2.26 4.35 9.56
N CYS A 62 -1.84 3.17 9.12
CA CYS A 62 -2.30 1.91 9.71
C CYS A 62 -1.14 1.25 10.47
N ARG A 63 -0.48 0.26 9.86
CA ARG A 63 0.66 -0.35 10.54
C ARG A 63 1.86 0.60 10.49
N PRO A 64 2.58 0.83 11.61
CA PRO A 64 3.79 1.68 11.56
C PRO A 64 4.83 1.15 10.57
N VAL A 65 5.53 2.05 9.88
CA VAL A 65 6.50 1.66 8.84
C VAL A 65 7.70 0.88 9.36
N ASN A 66 8.01 1.00 10.65
CA ASN A 66 9.08 0.21 11.26
C ASN A 66 8.66 -1.21 11.58
N GLN A 67 7.38 -1.55 11.40
CA GLN A 67 6.87 -2.90 11.58
C GLN A 67 6.68 -3.58 10.23
N ILE A 68 6.98 -4.87 10.19
CA ILE A 68 6.75 -5.69 9.00
C ILE A 68 5.25 -5.80 8.76
N GLY A 69 4.83 -5.56 7.53
CA GLY A 69 3.43 -5.64 7.15
C GLY A 69 2.94 -7.07 6.91
N ALA A 70 1.69 -7.19 6.47
CA ALA A 70 1.09 -8.45 6.06
C ALA A 70 0.24 -8.17 4.82
N HIS A 71 0.90 -7.90 3.69
CA HIS A 71 0.24 -7.49 2.46
C HIS A 71 0.77 -8.20 1.20
N ALA A 72 1.96 -8.78 1.26
CA ALA A 72 2.59 -9.43 0.11
C ALA A 72 3.50 -10.54 0.62
N ALA A 73 2.96 -11.76 0.71
CA ALA A 73 3.69 -12.92 1.26
C ALA A 73 5.04 -13.11 0.55
N GLY A 74 6.09 -13.26 1.34
CA GLY A 74 7.46 -13.38 0.83
C GLY A 74 8.19 -12.06 0.62
N TRP A 75 7.48 -10.92 0.69
CA TRP A 75 8.04 -9.59 0.43
C TRP A 75 7.81 -8.62 1.58
N ASN A 76 7.05 -9.03 2.60
CA ASN A 76 6.65 -8.16 3.69
C ASN A 76 7.82 -7.55 4.46
N ASP A 77 8.89 -8.31 4.68
CA ASP A 77 10.02 -7.89 5.49
C ASP A 77 10.82 -6.73 4.87
N LYS A 78 10.73 -6.53 3.55
CA LYS A 78 11.51 -5.52 2.83
C LYS A 78 10.64 -4.47 2.13
N SER A 79 9.35 -4.38 2.48
CA SER A 79 8.44 -3.50 1.78
C SER A 79 7.54 -2.70 2.70
N ILE A 80 7.03 -1.60 2.13
CA ILE A 80 5.92 -0.83 2.70
C ILE A 80 4.72 -1.06 1.79
N GLY A 81 3.60 -1.44 2.37
CA GLY A 81 2.34 -1.67 1.64
C GLY A 81 1.45 -0.45 1.69
N ILE A 82 1.02 0.01 0.51
CA ILE A 82 0.13 1.16 0.35
C ILE A 82 -1.09 0.68 -0.43
N CYS A 83 -2.28 0.88 0.13
CA CYS A 83 -3.52 0.43 -0.48
C CYS A 83 -4.45 1.60 -0.73
N TYR A 84 -5.09 1.65 -1.91
CA TYR A 84 -6.15 2.61 -2.16
C TYR A 84 -7.51 1.91 -2.16
N GLU A 85 -8.53 2.62 -1.70
CA GLU A 85 -9.92 2.12 -1.69
C GLU A 85 -10.45 2.06 -3.13
N GLY A 86 -10.87 0.87 -3.57
CA GLY A 86 -11.42 0.65 -4.89
C GLY A 86 -10.77 -0.52 -5.62
N GLY A 87 -10.64 -0.38 -6.94
CA GLY A 87 -10.03 -1.39 -7.81
C GLY A 87 -11.03 -2.26 -8.56
N LEU A 88 -12.33 -2.10 -8.31
CA LEU A 88 -13.39 -2.81 -9.05
C LEU A 88 -14.42 -1.83 -9.60
N ASP A 89 -14.90 -2.10 -10.82
CA ASP A 89 -15.99 -1.35 -11.43
C ASP A 89 -17.34 -1.79 -10.88
N GLU A 90 -18.44 -1.25 -11.42
CA GLU A 90 -19.80 -1.56 -10.95
C GLU A 90 -20.25 -2.98 -11.23
N GLN A 91 -19.54 -3.71 -12.12
CA GLN A 91 -19.77 -5.14 -12.35
C GLN A 91 -18.84 -6.02 -11.51
N GLY A 92 -18.01 -5.40 -10.65
CA GLY A 92 -17.06 -6.15 -9.83
C GLY A 92 -15.83 -6.61 -10.59
N ARG A 93 -15.52 -6.02 -11.75
CA ARG A 93 -14.33 -6.37 -12.54
C ARG A 93 -13.16 -5.45 -12.19
N PRO A 94 -11.93 -5.95 -12.24
CA PRO A 94 -10.75 -5.11 -11.98
C PRO A 94 -10.69 -3.89 -12.91
N ALA A 95 -10.46 -2.72 -12.32
CA ALA A 95 -10.32 -1.47 -13.04
C ALA A 95 -9.54 -0.47 -12.19
N ASP A 96 -8.84 0.45 -12.85
CA ASP A 96 -8.20 1.57 -12.16
C ASP A 96 -9.27 2.60 -11.79
N THR A 97 -9.76 2.51 -10.56
CA THR A 97 -10.85 3.37 -10.06
C THR A 97 -10.34 4.53 -9.21
N ARG A 98 -9.03 4.79 -9.21
CA ARG A 98 -8.47 5.86 -8.38
C ARG A 98 -9.12 7.20 -8.72
N THR A 99 -9.60 7.90 -7.69
CA THR A 99 -10.10 9.28 -7.85
C THR A 99 -8.90 10.22 -8.03
N TYR A 100 -9.19 11.44 -8.52
CA TYR A 100 -8.16 12.47 -8.60
C TYR A 100 -7.53 12.73 -7.22
N ALA A 101 -8.36 12.80 -6.18
CA ALA A 101 -7.89 13.00 -4.81
C ALA A 101 -6.95 11.87 -4.36
N GLN A 102 -7.28 10.63 -4.69
CA GLN A 102 -6.41 9.49 -4.38
C GLN A 102 -5.09 9.57 -5.13
N ARG A 103 -5.11 9.97 -6.40
CA ARG A 103 -3.89 10.10 -7.19
C ARG A 103 -2.96 11.17 -6.61
N CYS A 104 -3.52 12.30 -6.17
CA CYS A 104 -2.74 13.36 -5.53
C CYS A 104 -2.11 12.90 -4.23
N THR A 105 -2.89 12.26 -3.37
CA THR A 105 -2.39 11.75 -2.08
C THR A 105 -1.34 10.67 -2.27
N LEU A 106 -1.57 9.76 -3.21
CA LEU A 106 -0.61 8.69 -3.50
C LEU A 106 0.71 9.26 -4.01
N MET A 107 0.66 10.24 -4.89
CA MET A 107 1.86 10.89 -5.41
C MET A 107 2.65 11.57 -4.29
N ASP A 108 1.97 12.32 -3.42
CA ASP A 108 2.62 13.00 -2.30
C ASP A 108 3.25 12.00 -1.34
N LEU A 109 2.55 10.92 -1.04
CA LEU A 109 3.06 9.86 -0.16
C LEU A 109 4.30 9.19 -0.77
N LEU A 110 4.24 8.84 -2.05
CA LEU A 110 5.37 8.20 -2.72
C LEU A 110 6.60 9.10 -2.75
N ARG A 111 6.41 10.40 -2.99
CA ARG A 111 7.52 11.37 -2.95
C ARG A 111 8.13 11.44 -1.55
N GLN A 112 7.30 11.47 -0.52
CA GLN A 112 7.79 11.49 0.86
C GLN A 112 8.58 10.22 1.18
N LEU A 113 8.03 9.06 0.82
CA LEU A 113 8.70 7.77 1.08
C LEU A 113 9.99 7.64 0.27
N ARG A 114 10.04 8.18 -0.95
CA ARG A 114 11.28 8.22 -1.74
C ARG A 114 12.37 9.04 -1.04
N ARG A 115 12.00 10.15 -0.39
CA ARG A 115 12.97 10.93 0.39
C ARG A 115 13.46 10.16 1.60
N ASP A 116 12.56 9.43 2.27
CA ASP A 116 12.91 8.66 3.47
C ASP A 116 13.71 7.39 3.12
N TYR A 117 13.46 6.81 1.95
CA TYR A 117 14.08 5.57 1.48
C TYR A 117 14.52 5.74 0.02
N PRO A 118 15.68 6.39 -0.23
CA PRO A 118 16.06 6.78 -1.60
C PRO A 118 16.23 5.63 -2.59
N GLU A 119 16.52 4.42 -2.09
CA GLU A 119 16.83 3.26 -2.93
C GLU A 119 15.62 2.38 -3.25
N VAL A 120 14.41 2.76 -2.79
CA VAL A 120 13.24 1.89 -2.98
C VAL A 120 12.80 1.85 -4.45
N ARG A 121 12.23 0.71 -4.82
CA ARG A 121 11.54 0.53 -6.09
C ARG A 121 10.03 0.59 -5.83
N ILE A 122 9.31 1.25 -6.74
CA ILE A 122 7.86 1.41 -6.65
C ILE A 122 7.22 0.49 -7.67
N LEU A 123 6.35 -0.42 -7.21
CA LEU A 123 5.64 -1.33 -8.10
C LEU A 123 4.30 -1.75 -7.52
N GLY A 124 3.46 -2.31 -8.39
CA GLY A 124 2.17 -2.87 -7.97
C GLY A 124 2.34 -4.29 -7.47
N HIS A 125 1.36 -4.75 -6.70
CA HIS A 125 1.37 -6.09 -6.13
C HIS A 125 1.62 -7.17 -7.19
N TYR A 126 0.91 -7.14 -8.33
CA TYR A 126 1.07 -8.16 -9.36
C TYR A 126 2.46 -8.11 -10.02
N GLN A 127 3.18 -7.01 -9.87
CA GLN A 127 4.50 -6.84 -10.50
C GLN A 127 5.64 -7.44 -9.66
N LEU A 128 5.35 -7.92 -8.45
CA LEU A 128 6.35 -8.56 -7.60
C LEU A 128 6.84 -9.89 -8.18
N SER A 129 5.98 -10.62 -8.88
CA SER A 129 6.31 -11.93 -9.42
C SER A 129 5.36 -12.27 -10.57
N PRO A 130 5.86 -12.96 -11.63
CA PRO A 130 4.99 -13.41 -12.72
C PRO A 130 3.98 -14.48 -12.28
N TYR A 131 4.18 -15.06 -11.09
CA TYR A 131 3.27 -16.07 -10.55
C TYR A 131 2.07 -15.49 -9.84
N ILE A 132 2.05 -14.16 -9.57
CA ILE A 132 0.92 -13.49 -8.96
C ILE A 132 -0.11 -13.23 -10.05
N LYS A 133 -1.29 -13.85 -9.94
CA LYS A 133 -2.35 -13.79 -10.95
C LYS A 133 -3.43 -12.76 -10.63
N LYS A 134 -3.20 -11.89 -9.66
CA LYS A 134 -4.13 -10.82 -9.29
C LYS A 134 -3.89 -9.59 -10.13
N ALA A 135 -4.94 -8.79 -10.36
CA ALA A 135 -4.83 -7.52 -11.08
C ALA A 135 -4.37 -6.36 -10.18
N CYS A 136 -4.47 -6.52 -8.86
CA CYS A 136 -4.13 -5.51 -7.86
C CYS A 136 -2.74 -4.91 -8.12
N PRO A 137 -2.58 -3.61 -8.24
CA PRO A 137 -3.52 -2.51 -7.91
C PRO A 137 -4.37 -2.04 -9.11
N CYS A 138 -4.48 -2.79 -10.18
CA CYS A 138 -5.28 -2.52 -11.37
C CYS A 138 -4.74 -1.39 -12.24
N PHE A 139 -3.47 -1.06 -12.11
CA PHE A 139 -2.75 -0.18 -13.02
C PHE A 139 -1.25 -0.51 -12.94
N ASP A 140 -0.50 -0.07 -13.95
CA ASP A 140 0.94 -0.32 -14.02
C ASP A 140 1.68 0.72 -13.18
N ALA A 141 1.89 0.40 -11.91
CA ALA A 141 2.54 1.32 -10.97
C ALA A 141 4.01 1.54 -11.30
N ARG A 142 4.70 0.50 -11.78
CA ARG A 142 6.11 0.61 -12.15
C ARG A 142 6.30 1.65 -13.24
N GLU A 143 5.46 1.62 -14.28
CA GLU A 143 5.53 2.55 -15.39
C GLU A 143 5.08 3.96 -14.97
N GLU A 144 3.98 4.04 -14.24
CA GLU A 144 3.42 5.35 -13.85
C GLU A 144 4.39 6.15 -12.98
N TYR A 145 5.15 5.47 -12.12
CA TYR A 145 6.03 6.13 -11.14
C TYR A 145 7.52 5.98 -11.46
N ARG A 146 7.87 5.60 -12.68
CA ARG A 146 9.26 5.35 -13.03
C ARG A 146 10.17 6.57 -12.92
N GLU A 147 9.60 7.77 -13.06
CA GLU A 147 10.35 9.03 -12.99
C GLU A 147 10.44 9.60 -11.57
N LEU A 148 9.89 8.92 -10.60
CA LEU A 148 9.82 9.42 -9.23
C LEU A 148 11.12 9.22 -8.44
#